data_e9461821544bded758886dab8917e638
#
_entry.id   e9461821544bded758886dab8917e638
#
_cell.length_a   1.000
_cell.length_b   1.000
_cell.length_c   1.000
_cell.angle_alpha   90.00
_cell.angle_beta   90.00
_cell.angle_gamma   90.00
#
_symmetry.space_group_name_H-M   'P 1'
#
loop_
_entity.id
_entity.type
_entity.pdbx_description
1 polymer ?
#
loop_
_entity_poly.entity_id
_entity_poly.type
_entity_poly.pdbx_seq_one_letter_code
_entity_poly.pdbx_strand_id
1 'polypeptide(L)'
;MFAQTRIIHYYVCLGAASGKECKVFMKEWLILAFIFFIGSLAGWLLELIFRRFFSKANPSRKWINPGFLVGPYLPLYGFSLCVVYLLAHINVSFIHGVYLRKTVLFLLMALSVTLIEYFAGLIFIKGMHVKLWDYSDEKFNIQGIICPKFTFFWYLLSAIYYFLIHPNIIHSIEWLAGNLWFSFFVGLFYGVFLIDVGYSLNILNNIQKFAKENDIIVQYEAFRKHIGELRNEFKEKERFVFSMKLDHISIKKSLKAYFDKYYK
;
A
#
# COMPACT_ATOMS: atom_id res chain seq x y z
N MET A 1 10.18 13.85 30.12
CA MET A 1 11.37 12.99 30.34
C MET A 1 11.08 11.49 30.21
N PHE A 2 9.85 11.03 29.95
CA PHE A 2 9.49 9.60 29.89
C PHE A 2 9.33 9.00 28.48
N ALA A 3 9.37 9.80 27.41
CA ALA A 3 9.17 9.30 26.03
C ALA A 3 10.46 8.95 25.29
N GLN A 4 11.58 9.53 25.68
CA GLN A 4 12.87 9.29 25.02
C GLN A 4 13.47 7.92 25.34
N THR A 5 13.06 7.30 26.44
CA THR A 5 13.56 5.98 26.88
C THR A 5 12.93 4.81 26.10
N ARG A 6 11.77 4.99 25.45
CA ARG A 6 11.08 3.89 24.75
C ARG A 6 11.71 3.50 23.41
N ILE A 7 12.26 4.44 22.65
CA ILE A 7 12.85 4.15 21.35
C ILE A 7 14.21 3.45 21.50
N ILE A 8 14.98 3.77 22.53
CA ILE A 8 16.28 3.13 22.80
C ILE A 8 16.10 1.68 23.30
N HIS A 9 14.99 1.35 23.97
CA HIS A 9 14.67 -0.03 24.36
C HIS A 9 14.35 -0.98 23.21
N TYR A 10 14.01 -0.49 22.02
CA TYR A 10 13.77 -1.32 20.85
C TYR A 10 15.01 -2.09 20.34
N TYR A 11 16.20 -1.59 20.62
CA TYR A 11 17.46 -2.20 20.13
C TYR A 11 18.10 -3.19 21.12
N VAL A 12 17.61 -3.30 22.34
CA VAL A 12 18.26 -4.10 23.41
C VAL A 12 17.65 -5.51 23.57
N CYS A 13 16.47 -5.78 23.00
CA CYS A 13 15.73 -7.04 23.24
C CYS A 13 16.20 -8.27 22.44
N LEU A 14 17.35 -8.21 21.78
CA LEU A 14 17.90 -9.38 21.07
C LEU A 14 18.71 -10.34 22.00
N GLY A 15 18.81 -10.04 23.30
CA GLY A 15 19.72 -10.80 24.15
C GLY A 15 19.26 -11.29 25.51
N ALA A 16 18.23 -10.72 26.15
CA ALA A 16 17.74 -11.23 27.47
C ALA A 16 16.40 -10.58 27.85
N ALA A 17 15.28 -11.14 27.44
CA ALA A 17 13.97 -10.62 27.79
C ALA A 17 13.48 -11.17 29.14
N SER A 18 13.33 -10.32 30.15
CA SER A 18 12.48 -10.63 31.30
C SER A 18 11.02 -10.75 30.80
N GLY A 19 10.20 -11.62 31.40
CA GLY A 19 8.84 -11.91 30.92
C GLY A 19 7.91 -10.69 30.79
N LYS A 20 8.25 -9.54 31.39
CA LYS A 20 7.53 -8.26 31.26
C LYS A 20 7.87 -7.53 29.94
N GLU A 21 9.13 -7.56 29.53
CA GLU A 21 9.61 -6.92 28.30
C GLU A 21 9.09 -7.67 27.06
N CYS A 22 9.04 -8.99 27.11
CA CYS A 22 8.46 -9.81 26.05
C CYS A 22 6.96 -9.51 25.85
N LYS A 23 6.19 -9.29 26.93
CA LYS A 23 4.76 -8.91 26.82
C LYS A 23 4.56 -7.54 26.18
N VAL A 24 5.42 -6.57 26.49
CA VAL A 24 5.35 -5.21 25.90
C VAL A 24 5.70 -5.30 24.40
N PHE A 25 6.75 -6.00 24.04
CA PHE A 25 7.18 -6.20 22.66
C PHE A 25 6.08 -6.88 21.81
N MET A 26 5.50 -7.98 22.30
CA MET A 26 4.38 -8.66 21.63
C MET A 26 3.17 -7.74 21.42
N LYS A 27 2.88 -6.87 22.38
CA LYS A 27 1.78 -5.90 22.27
C LYS A 27 2.02 -4.89 21.15
N GLU A 28 3.22 -4.35 21.03
CA GLU A 28 3.55 -3.36 19.98
C GLU A 28 3.47 -3.97 18.56
N TRP A 29 3.93 -5.20 18.38
CA TRP A 29 3.79 -5.90 17.08
C TRP A 29 2.33 -6.16 16.71
N LEU A 30 1.50 -6.53 17.69
CA LEU A 30 0.07 -6.72 17.45
C LEU A 30 -0.61 -5.40 17.07
N ILE A 31 -0.21 -4.30 17.69
CA ILE A 31 -0.67 -2.95 17.34
C ILE A 31 -0.31 -2.61 15.90
N LEU A 32 0.95 -2.78 15.51
CA LEU A 32 1.39 -2.51 14.14
C LEU A 32 0.69 -3.43 13.12
N ALA A 33 0.49 -4.70 13.45
CA ALA A 33 -0.26 -5.62 12.60
C ALA A 33 -1.71 -5.14 12.41
N PHE A 34 -2.38 -4.71 13.46
CA PHE A 34 -3.73 -4.15 13.37
C PHE A 34 -3.78 -2.87 12.56
N ILE A 35 -2.83 -1.95 12.78
CA ILE A 35 -2.71 -0.69 12.03
C ILE A 35 -2.46 -0.97 10.54
N PHE A 36 -1.58 -1.92 10.23
CA PHE A 36 -1.34 -2.35 8.85
C PHE A 36 -2.62 -2.89 8.19
N PHE A 37 -3.37 -3.74 8.90
CA PHE A 37 -4.64 -4.27 8.43
C PHE A 37 -5.63 -3.16 8.10
N ILE A 38 -5.92 -2.26 9.06
CA ILE A 38 -6.86 -1.15 8.87
C ILE A 38 -6.36 -0.19 7.78
N GLY A 39 -5.06 0.15 7.79
CA GLY A 39 -4.44 1.02 6.80
C GLY A 39 -4.54 0.47 5.39
N SER A 40 -4.34 -0.83 5.22
CA SER A 40 -4.44 -1.49 3.91
C SER A 40 -5.87 -1.48 3.36
N LEU A 41 -6.88 -1.72 4.19
CA LEU A 41 -8.30 -1.66 3.80
C LEU A 41 -8.76 -0.23 3.54
N ALA A 42 -8.45 0.70 4.45
CA ALA A 42 -8.82 2.11 4.30
C ALA A 42 -8.16 2.74 3.07
N GLY A 43 -6.88 2.44 2.85
CA GLY A 43 -6.13 2.88 1.68
C GLY A 43 -6.71 2.34 0.38
N TRP A 44 -7.12 1.08 0.36
CA TRP A 44 -7.81 0.50 -0.80
C TRP A 44 -9.12 1.25 -1.11
N LEU A 45 -9.92 1.55 -0.09
CA LEU A 45 -11.17 2.30 -0.25
C LEU A 45 -10.91 3.73 -0.76
N LEU A 46 -9.94 4.43 -0.17
CA LEU A 46 -9.53 5.76 -0.61
C LEU A 46 -9.08 5.77 -2.07
N GLU A 47 -8.22 4.84 -2.45
CA GLU A 47 -7.70 4.73 -3.81
C GLU A 47 -8.80 4.35 -4.80
N LEU A 48 -9.73 3.47 -4.41
CA LEU A 48 -10.88 3.08 -5.22
C LEU A 48 -11.76 4.30 -5.54
N ILE A 49 -12.06 5.14 -4.53
CA ILE A 49 -12.82 6.37 -4.66
C ILE A 49 -12.05 7.37 -5.52
N PHE A 50 -10.76 7.57 -5.23
CA PHE A 50 -9.90 8.48 -5.98
C PHE A 50 -9.87 8.11 -7.47
N ARG A 51 -9.64 6.82 -7.79
CA ARG A 51 -9.60 6.35 -9.18
C ARG A 51 -10.91 6.52 -9.91
N ARG A 52 -12.02 6.34 -9.24
CA ARG A 52 -13.33 6.53 -9.86
C ARG A 52 -13.62 7.99 -10.16
N PHE A 53 -13.37 8.90 -9.23
CA PHE A 53 -13.85 10.29 -9.33
C PHE A 53 -12.79 11.28 -9.83
N PHE A 54 -11.52 11.04 -9.56
CA PHE A 54 -10.45 12.02 -9.79
C PHE A 54 -9.37 11.57 -10.77
N SER A 55 -9.14 10.27 -10.95
CA SER A 55 -8.06 9.78 -11.80
C SER A 55 -8.31 10.03 -13.28
N LYS A 56 -7.33 10.61 -13.96
CA LYS A 56 -7.32 10.79 -15.40
C LYS A 56 -7.12 9.45 -16.14
N ALA A 57 -6.48 8.48 -15.52
CA ALA A 57 -6.26 7.15 -16.07
C ALA A 57 -7.56 6.31 -16.18
N ASN A 58 -8.66 6.75 -15.55
CA ASN A 58 -9.96 6.10 -15.61
C ASN A 58 -11.04 7.05 -16.19
N PRO A 59 -10.99 7.42 -17.46
CA PRO A 59 -11.96 8.34 -18.06
C PRO A 59 -13.38 7.78 -18.08
N SER A 60 -13.54 6.46 -18.14
CA SER A 60 -14.85 5.78 -18.12
C SER A 60 -15.48 5.69 -16.72
N ARG A 61 -14.82 6.21 -15.68
CA ARG A 61 -15.31 6.22 -14.29
C ARG A 61 -15.80 4.86 -13.77
N LYS A 62 -15.18 3.78 -14.21
CA LYS A 62 -15.48 2.42 -13.75
C LYS A 62 -14.89 2.14 -12.38
N TRP A 63 -15.52 1.26 -11.62
CA TRP A 63 -14.93 0.71 -10.39
C TRP A 63 -13.83 -0.27 -10.78
N ILE A 64 -12.58 0.10 -10.52
CA ILE A 64 -11.40 -0.70 -10.84
C ILE A 64 -10.66 -0.95 -9.54
N ASN A 65 -10.48 -2.22 -9.15
CA ASN A 65 -9.69 -2.57 -7.98
C ASN A 65 -8.28 -1.96 -8.09
N PRO A 66 -7.82 -1.10 -7.19
CA PRO A 66 -6.46 -0.55 -7.22
C PRO A 66 -5.42 -1.61 -6.84
N GLY A 67 -4.17 -1.36 -7.26
CA GLY A 67 -3.04 -2.23 -6.90
C GLY A 67 -2.96 -3.54 -7.70
N PHE A 68 -2.02 -4.39 -7.30
CA PHE A 68 -1.73 -5.66 -7.97
C PHE A 68 -2.35 -6.87 -7.26
N LEU A 69 -2.80 -6.72 -6.02
CA LEU A 69 -3.47 -7.77 -5.24
C LEU A 69 -4.94 -7.92 -5.67
N VAL A 70 -5.47 -9.11 -5.48
CA VAL A 70 -6.86 -9.43 -5.84
C VAL A 70 -7.84 -8.89 -4.82
N GLY A 71 -7.50 -8.99 -3.55
CA GLY A 71 -8.35 -8.58 -2.44
C GLY A 71 -8.42 -7.06 -2.23
N PRO A 72 -9.33 -6.61 -1.34
CA PRO A 72 -9.61 -5.20 -1.09
C PRO A 72 -8.58 -4.58 -0.11
N TYR A 73 -7.32 -4.63 -0.42
CA TYR A 73 -6.26 -4.07 0.42
C TYR A 73 -5.06 -3.58 -0.39
N LEU A 74 -4.43 -2.52 0.10
CA LEU A 74 -3.22 -1.93 -0.46
C LEU A 74 -2.10 -1.91 0.59
N PRO A 75 -1.10 -2.81 0.50
CA PRO A 75 0.00 -2.89 1.46
C PRO A 75 0.77 -1.57 1.63
N LEU A 76 0.92 -0.79 0.55
CA LEU A 76 1.60 0.49 0.59
C LEU A 76 0.98 1.43 1.65
N TYR A 77 -0.35 1.53 1.68
CA TYR A 77 -1.07 2.33 2.67
C TYR A 77 -0.96 1.74 4.08
N GLY A 78 -0.93 0.41 4.21
CA GLY A 78 -0.72 -0.27 5.48
C GLY A 78 0.64 0.08 6.08
N PHE A 79 1.72 -0.05 5.32
CA PHE A 79 3.06 0.34 5.74
C PHE A 79 3.17 1.84 6.03
N SER A 80 2.56 2.68 5.18
CA SER A 80 2.53 4.13 5.37
C SER A 80 1.85 4.50 6.69
N LEU A 81 0.72 3.88 7.01
CA LEU A 81 0.00 4.15 8.26
C LEU A 81 0.81 3.70 9.49
N CYS A 82 1.51 2.57 9.42
CA CYS A 82 2.42 2.14 10.48
C CYS A 82 3.51 3.18 10.73
N VAL A 83 4.14 3.71 9.68
CA VAL A 83 5.19 4.74 9.81
C VAL A 83 4.60 6.04 10.36
N VAL A 84 3.46 6.49 9.87
CA VAL A 84 2.77 7.70 10.36
C VAL A 84 2.38 7.53 11.84
N TYR A 85 1.93 6.35 12.26
CA TYR A 85 1.66 6.03 13.66
C TYR A 85 2.90 6.14 14.53
N LEU A 86 4.02 5.56 14.11
CA LEU A 86 5.29 5.64 14.85
C LEU A 86 5.80 7.08 14.94
N LEU A 87 5.72 7.85 13.85
CA LEU A 87 6.13 9.25 13.81
C LEU A 87 5.24 10.14 14.69
N ALA A 88 3.94 9.84 14.83
CA ALA A 88 3.03 10.58 15.71
C ALA A 88 3.44 10.53 17.20
N HIS A 89 4.21 9.52 17.60
CA HIS A 89 4.75 9.39 18.95
C HIS A 89 6.09 10.10 19.16
N ILE A 90 6.69 10.66 18.09
CA ILE A 90 7.97 11.38 18.22
C ILE A 90 7.73 12.72 18.91
N ASN A 91 8.51 12.95 19.96
CA ASN A 91 8.49 14.22 20.67
C ASN A 91 9.35 15.26 19.93
N VAL A 92 8.68 16.22 19.28
CA VAL A 92 9.28 17.37 18.61
C VAL A 92 9.22 18.65 19.46
N SER A 93 9.26 18.53 20.77
CA SER A 93 9.15 19.65 21.73
C SER A 93 10.31 20.65 21.66
N PHE A 94 11.43 20.29 21.04
CA PHE A 94 12.55 21.20 20.79
C PHE A 94 12.21 22.33 19.80
N ILE A 95 11.12 22.20 19.04
CA ILE A 95 10.64 23.23 18.13
C ILE A 95 9.70 24.16 18.91
N HIS A 96 10.05 25.45 18.99
CA HIS A 96 9.18 26.45 19.59
C HIS A 96 8.01 26.81 18.69
N GLY A 97 6.80 26.88 19.27
CA GLY A 97 5.56 27.17 18.55
C GLY A 97 4.76 25.92 18.14
N VAL A 98 3.51 25.88 18.62
CA VAL A 98 2.63 24.70 18.41
C VAL A 98 2.35 24.45 16.93
N TYR A 99 2.09 25.49 16.16
CA TYR A 99 1.78 25.39 14.73
C TYR A 99 3.01 24.91 13.94
N LEU A 100 4.18 25.50 14.19
CA LEU A 100 5.40 25.11 13.51
C LEU A 100 5.76 23.63 13.80
N ARG A 101 5.63 23.21 15.05
CA ARG A 101 5.85 21.82 15.47
C ARG A 101 4.95 20.84 14.70
N LYS A 102 3.65 21.13 14.58
CA LYS A 102 2.71 20.28 13.84
C LYS A 102 3.01 20.26 12.34
N THR A 103 3.31 21.42 11.77
CA THR A 103 3.69 21.51 10.34
C THR A 103 4.92 20.68 10.03
N VAL A 104 5.97 20.77 10.85
CA VAL A 104 7.19 19.98 10.68
C VAL A 104 6.90 18.48 10.84
N LEU A 105 6.07 18.10 11.82
CA LEU A 105 5.67 16.70 12.01
C LEU A 105 4.94 16.16 10.79
N PHE A 106 3.96 16.88 10.26
CA PHE A 106 3.20 16.45 9.07
C PHE A 106 4.05 16.41 7.83
N LEU A 107 5.00 17.34 7.68
CA LEU A 107 5.97 17.32 6.59
C LEU A 107 6.89 16.08 6.69
N LEU A 108 7.37 15.76 7.89
CA LEU A 108 8.17 14.56 8.12
C LEU A 108 7.38 13.28 7.79
N MET A 109 6.11 13.20 8.20
CA MET A 109 5.22 12.09 7.86
C MET A 109 5.04 11.97 6.34
N ALA A 110 4.73 13.08 5.66
CA ALA A 110 4.54 13.11 4.21
C ALA A 110 5.79 12.67 3.44
N LEU A 111 6.95 13.19 3.83
CA LEU A 111 8.23 12.79 3.23
C LEU A 111 8.53 11.31 3.45
N SER A 112 8.26 10.79 4.65
CA SER A 112 8.46 9.37 4.95
C SER A 112 7.55 8.47 4.10
N VAL A 113 6.27 8.85 3.93
CA VAL A 113 5.33 8.12 3.05
C VAL A 113 5.78 8.21 1.59
N THR A 114 6.21 9.38 1.13
CA THR A 114 6.75 9.56 -0.23
C THR A 114 8.00 8.71 -0.46
N LEU A 115 8.87 8.55 0.54
CA LEU A 115 10.02 7.65 0.46
C LEU A 115 9.59 6.18 0.36
N ILE A 116 8.60 5.75 1.14
CA ILE A 116 8.04 4.39 1.04
C ILE A 116 7.49 4.15 -0.37
N GLU A 117 6.71 5.11 -0.91
CA GLU A 117 6.18 5.07 -2.27
C GLU A 117 7.30 4.96 -3.31
N TYR A 118 8.36 5.76 -3.17
CA TYR A 118 9.51 5.73 -4.06
C TYR A 118 10.24 4.38 -4.03
N PHE A 119 10.54 3.86 -2.84
CA PHE A 119 11.20 2.55 -2.72
C PHE A 119 10.33 1.41 -3.24
N ALA A 120 9.03 1.44 -2.97
CA ALA A 120 8.10 0.47 -3.55
C ALA A 120 8.12 0.53 -5.08
N GLY A 121 8.02 1.74 -5.66
CA GLY A 121 8.12 1.92 -7.12
C GLY A 121 9.43 1.39 -7.70
N LEU A 122 10.56 1.67 -7.05
CA LEU A 122 11.87 1.14 -7.47
C LEU A 122 11.93 -0.39 -7.44
N ILE A 123 11.40 -1.03 -6.39
CA ILE A 123 11.37 -2.49 -6.26
C ILE A 123 10.58 -3.10 -7.43
N PHE A 124 9.40 -2.56 -7.75
CA PHE A 124 8.59 -3.05 -8.85
C PHE A 124 9.22 -2.79 -10.22
N ILE A 125 9.77 -1.60 -10.46
CA ILE A 125 10.38 -1.24 -11.75
C ILE A 125 11.69 -2.00 -11.96
N LYS A 126 12.63 -1.92 -11.04
CA LYS A 126 13.95 -2.56 -11.17
C LYS A 126 13.90 -4.06 -10.91
N GLY A 127 13.11 -4.48 -9.92
CA GLY A 127 13.00 -5.89 -9.55
C GLY A 127 12.10 -6.68 -10.47
N MET A 128 10.89 -6.18 -10.76
CA MET A 128 9.85 -6.92 -11.47
C MET A 128 9.66 -6.46 -12.92
N HIS A 129 10.31 -5.38 -13.40
CA HIS A 129 10.09 -4.76 -14.72
C HIS A 129 8.61 -4.39 -14.96
N VAL A 130 7.94 -4.00 -13.89
CA VAL A 130 6.52 -3.64 -13.88
C VAL A 130 6.36 -2.27 -13.23
N LYS A 131 5.64 -1.36 -13.87
CA LYS A 131 5.26 -0.07 -13.32
C LYS A 131 3.80 -0.13 -12.88
N LEU A 132 3.56 -0.11 -11.56
CA LEU A 132 2.21 -0.25 -10.99
C LEU A 132 1.37 1.02 -11.11
N TRP A 133 2.01 2.20 -11.08
CA TRP A 133 1.43 3.53 -11.30
C TRP A 133 2.41 4.39 -12.08
N ASP A 134 1.93 5.46 -12.68
CA ASP A 134 2.76 6.34 -13.49
C ASP A 134 2.37 7.81 -13.30
N TYR A 135 3.31 8.60 -12.77
CA TYR A 135 3.18 10.04 -12.61
C TYR A 135 4.02 10.83 -13.63
N SER A 136 4.42 10.21 -14.74
CA SER A 136 5.27 10.88 -15.75
C SER A 136 4.63 12.14 -16.32
N ASP A 137 3.28 12.23 -16.34
CA ASP A 137 2.53 13.40 -16.78
C ASP A 137 2.45 14.53 -15.74
N GLU A 138 2.85 14.27 -14.48
CA GLU A 138 2.79 15.27 -13.41
C GLU A 138 4.09 16.08 -13.35
N LYS A 139 3.96 17.37 -13.07
CA LYS A 139 5.11 18.29 -12.98
C LYS A 139 6.07 17.89 -11.85
N PHE A 140 7.38 18.03 -12.09
CA PHE A 140 8.45 17.72 -11.14
C PHE A 140 8.41 16.28 -10.62
N ASN A 141 7.91 15.33 -11.43
CA ASN A 141 7.99 13.93 -11.06
C ASN A 141 9.43 13.42 -11.07
N ILE A 142 9.71 12.43 -10.21
CA ILE A 142 10.97 11.72 -10.17
C ILE A 142 10.72 10.31 -10.70
N GLN A 143 11.26 10.00 -11.90
CA GLN A 143 11.14 8.72 -12.60
C GLN A 143 9.68 8.25 -12.84
N GLY A 144 8.71 9.19 -12.78
CA GLY A 144 7.29 8.88 -12.82
C GLY A 144 6.79 8.08 -11.60
N ILE A 145 7.59 7.97 -10.54
CA ILE A 145 7.25 7.21 -9.32
C ILE A 145 6.61 8.11 -8.27
N ILE A 146 7.20 9.28 -8.02
CA ILE A 146 6.73 10.28 -7.05
C ILE A 146 6.64 11.65 -7.68
N CYS A 147 5.80 12.52 -7.12
CA CYS A 147 5.75 13.94 -7.50
C CYS A 147 5.27 14.82 -6.34
N PRO A 148 5.58 16.12 -6.33
CA PRO A 148 5.22 17.05 -5.25
C PRO A 148 3.72 17.13 -4.99
N LYS A 149 2.90 16.98 -6.03
CA LYS A 149 1.45 17.00 -5.93
C LYS A 149 0.94 15.88 -5.00
N PHE A 150 1.40 14.64 -5.16
CA PHE A 150 0.99 13.54 -4.31
C PHE A 150 1.67 13.58 -2.94
N THR A 151 2.89 14.09 -2.83
CA THR A 151 3.52 14.40 -1.53
C THR A 151 2.66 15.39 -0.72
N PHE A 152 2.06 16.39 -1.37
CA PHE A 152 1.11 17.31 -0.71
C PHE A 152 -0.17 16.61 -0.25
N PHE A 153 -0.70 15.66 -1.01
CA PHE A 153 -1.83 14.84 -0.55
C PHE A 153 -1.44 13.98 0.67
N TRP A 154 -0.22 13.43 0.70
CA TRP A 154 0.29 12.72 1.88
C TRP A 154 0.38 13.64 3.10
N TYR A 155 0.76 14.90 2.92
CA TYR A 155 0.75 15.90 4.00
C TYR A 155 -0.66 16.13 4.56
N LEU A 156 -1.65 16.31 3.71
CA LEU A 156 -3.04 16.48 4.13
C LEU A 156 -3.58 15.23 4.84
N LEU A 157 -3.31 14.05 4.30
CA LEU A 157 -3.72 12.79 4.92
C LEU A 157 -3.05 12.57 6.28
N SER A 158 -1.79 12.96 6.43
CA SER A 158 -1.07 12.93 7.71
C SER A 158 -1.70 13.85 8.75
N ALA A 159 -2.15 15.04 8.34
CA ALA A 159 -2.86 15.95 9.24
C ALA A 159 -4.24 15.39 9.65
N ILE A 160 -5.00 14.85 8.70
CA ILE A 160 -6.28 14.17 8.97
C ILE A 160 -6.08 13.00 9.93
N TYR A 161 -5.07 12.16 9.68
CA TYR A 161 -4.72 11.06 10.56
C TYR A 161 -4.44 11.55 11.99
N TYR A 162 -3.57 12.54 12.13
CA TYR A 162 -3.13 13.04 13.43
C TYR A 162 -4.28 13.62 14.28
N PHE A 163 -5.19 14.36 13.65
CA PHE A 163 -6.27 15.03 14.38
C PHE A 163 -7.50 14.16 14.60
N LEU A 164 -7.85 13.31 13.62
CA LEU A 164 -9.11 12.57 13.65
C LEU A 164 -8.94 11.10 13.99
N ILE A 165 -7.86 10.47 13.52
CA ILE A 165 -7.71 9.02 13.60
C ILE A 165 -6.81 8.62 14.78
N HIS A 166 -5.68 9.31 14.95
CA HIS A 166 -4.69 8.95 15.96
C HIS A 166 -5.24 8.89 17.41
N PRO A 167 -6.07 9.84 17.89
CA PRO A 167 -6.65 9.75 19.23
C PRO A 167 -7.54 8.51 19.41
N ASN A 168 -8.29 8.16 18.36
CA ASN A 168 -9.22 7.03 18.41
C ASN A 168 -8.50 5.67 18.29
N ILE A 169 -7.36 5.63 17.59
CA ILE A 169 -6.56 4.39 17.50
C ILE A 169 -6.09 3.94 18.88
N ILE A 170 -5.67 4.85 19.75
CA ILE A 170 -5.21 4.51 21.11
C ILE A 170 -6.32 3.81 21.88
N HIS A 171 -7.53 4.36 21.86
CA HIS A 171 -8.70 3.73 22.51
C HIS A 171 -9.06 2.39 21.86
N SER A 172 -9.01 2.30 20.53
CA SER A 172 -9.31 1.07 19.81
C SER A 172 -8.30 -0.05 20.11
N ILE A 173 -7.04 0.29 20.32
CA ILE A 173 -5.99 -0.66 20.70
C ILE A 173 -6.21 -1.21 22.10
N GLU A 174 -6.59 -0.37 23.06
CA GLU A 174 -6.90 -0.81 24.42
C GLU A 174 -8.12 -1.74 24.42
N TRP A 175 -9.15 -1.40 23.67
CA TRP A 175 -10.31 -2.24 23.46
C TRP A 175 -9.95 -3.58 22.79
N LEU A 176 -9.09 -3.56 21.74
CA LEU A 176 -8.63 -4.76 21.05
C LEU A 176 -7.85 -5.70 21.98
N ALA A 177 -6.99 -5.14 22.82
CA ALA A 177 -6.22 -5.91 23.80
C ALA A 177 -7.12 -6.62 24.84
N GLY A 178 -8.31 -6.07 25.11
CA GLY A 178 -9.34 -6.68 25.96
C GLY A 178 -10.26 -7.69 25.27
N ASN A 179 -10.27 -7.74 23.93
CA ASN A 179 -11.19 -8.54 23.12
C ASN A 179 -10.45 -9.52 22.19
N LEU A 180 -10.10 -10.69 22.71
CA LEU A 180 -9.36 -11.73 21.98
C LEU A 180 -10.04 -12.18 20.68
N TRP A 181 -11.37 -12.10 20.60
CA TRP A 181 -12.11 -12.42 19.38
C TRP A 181 -11.67 -11.63 18.15
N PHE A 182 -11.24 -10.38 18.35
CA PHE A 182 -10.75 -9.54 17.25
C PHE A 182 -9.40 -10.03 16.70
N SER A 183 -8.57 -10.64 17.52
CA SER A 183 -7.30 -11.26 17.06
C SER A 183 -7.54 -12.36 16.06
N PHE A 184 -8.67 -13.07 16.15
CA PHE A 184 -9.09 -14.05 15.14
C PHE A 184 -9.31 -13.41 13.77
N PHE A 185 -10.04 -12.29 13.70
CA PHE A 185 -10.28 -11.59 12.43
C PHE A 185 -9.00 -11.01 11.83
N VAL A 186 -8.11 -10.49 12.65
CA VAL A 186 -6.79 -10.02 12.21
C VAL A 186 -5.97 -11.19 11.66
N GLY A 187 -5.96 -12.34 12.35
CA GLY A 187 -5.29 -13.56 11.88
C GLY A 187 -5.88 -14.09 10.58
N LEU A 188 -7.21 -14.11 10.45
CA LEU A 188 -7.90 -14.50 9.22
C LEU A 188 -7.52 -13.59 8.05
N PHE A 189 -7.50 -12.26 8.29
CA PHE A 189 -7.04 -11.30 7.29
C PHE A 189 -5.63 -11.63 6.80
N TYR A 190 -4.69 -11.84 7.72
CA TYR A 190 -3.31 -12.15 7.34
C TYR A 190 -3.18 -13.49 6.60
N GLY A 191 -3.98 -14.48 6.96
CA GLY A 191 -4.04 -15.75 6.23
C GLY A 191 -4.45 -15.54 4.77
N VAL A 192 -5.57 -14.85 4.54
CA VAL A 192 -6.07 -14.52 3.20
C VAL A 192 -5.09 -13.61 2.44
N PHE A 193 -4.55 -12.60 3.12
CA PHE A 193 -3.58 -11.66 2.57
C PHE A 193 -2.31 -12.36 2.07
N LEU A 194 -1.74 -13.26 2.85
CA LEU A 194 -0.52 -13.99 2.46
C LEU A 194 -0.75 -14.93 1.28
N ILE A 195 -1.91 -15.59 1.23
CA ILE A 195 -2.29 -16.42 0.07
C ILE A 195 -2.40 -15.56 -1.18
N ASP A 196 -3.06 -14.40 -1.09
CA ASP A 196 -3.20 -13.48 -2.22
C ASP A 196 -1.86 -12.89 -2.66
N VAL A 197 -1.00 -12.51 -1.72
CA VAL A 197 0.37 -12.06 -2.03
C VAL A 197 1.12 -13.15 -2.82
N GLY A 198 1.09 -14.39 -2.36
CA GLY A 198 1.75 -15.51 -3.06
C GLY A 198 1.21 -15.70 -4.47
N TYR A 199 -0.12 -15.67 -4.64
CA TYR A 199 -0.78 -15.78 -5.94
C TYR A 199 -0.42 -14.61 -6.87
N SER A 200 -0.52 -13.38 -6.37
CA SER A 200 -0.25 -12.17 -7.15
C SER A 200 1.23 -12.03 -7.53
N LEU A 201 2.15 -12.43 -6.66
CA LEU A 201 3.57 -12.48 -6.97
C LEU A 201 3.89 -13.51 -8.06
N ASN A 202 3.20 -14.66 -8.09
CA ASN A 202 3.38 -15.62 -9.17
C ASN A 202 2.96 -15.04 -10.52
N ILE A 203 1.87 -14.28 -10.58
CA ILE A 203 1.46 -13.56 -11.79
C ILE A 203 2.54 -12.53 -12.19
N LEU A 204 3.01 -11.72 -11.24
CA LEU A 204 4.04 -10.71 -11.49
C LEU A 204 5.35 -11.34 -11.99
N ASN A 205 5.74 -12.50 -11.46
CA ASN A 205 6.92 -13.24 -11.92
C ASN A 205 6.80 -13.68 -13.38
N ASN A 206 5.61 -14.08 -13.82
CA ASN A 206 5.37 -14.41 -15.23
C ASN A 206 5.46 -13.17 -16.13
N ILE A 207 4.92 -12.03 -15.67
CA ILE A 207 5.05 -10.75 -16.38
C ILE A 207 6.52 -10.31 -16.42
N GLN A 208 7.26 -10.44 -15.33
CA GLN A 208 8.69 -10.11 -15.25
C GLN A 208 9.52 -10.91 -16.26
N LYS A 209 9.31 -12.24 -16.34
CA LYS A 209 10.03 -13.08 -17.29
C LYS A 209 9.81 -12.58 -18.73
N PHE A 210 8.55 -12.34 -19.10
CA PHE A 210 8.22 -11.81 -20.42
C PHE A 210 8.83 -10.42 -20.67
N ALA A 211 8.76 -9.53 -19.67
CA ALA A 211 9.32 -8.18 -19.75
C ALA A 211 10.83 -8.19 -19.97
N LYS A 212 11.56 -9.08 -19.25
CA LYS A 212 13.00 -9.27 -19.43
C LYS A 212 13.37 -9.86 -20.79
N GLU A 213 12.60 -10.85 -21.28
CA GLU A 213 12.84 -11.45 -22.60
C GLU A 213 12.67 -10.45 -23.75
N ASN A 214 11.86 -9.41 -23.58
CA ASN A 214 11.57 -8.40 -24.59
C ASN A 214 12.18 -7.02 -24.30
N ASP A 215 12.97 -6.90 -23.23
CA ASP A 215 13.62 -5.64 -22.77
C ASP A 215 12.64 -4.46 -22.62
N ILE A 216 11.49 -4.72 -21.97
CA ILE A 216 10.44 -3.73 -21.73
C ILE A 216 10.08 -3.58 -20.26
N ILE A 217 9.47 -2.44 -19.92
CA ILE A 217 8.80 -2.22 -18.63
C ILE A 217 7.28 -2.26 -18.86
N VAL A 218 6.60 -3.25 -18.30
CA VAL A 218 5.16 -3.41 -18.47
C VAL A 218 4.41 -2.41 -17.61
N GLN A 219 3.58 -1.58 -18.23
CA GLN A 219 2.62 -0.70 -17.55
C GLN A 219 1.46 -1.54 -17.04
N TYR A 220 1.41 -1.83 -15.74
CA TYR A 220 0.45 -2.78 -15.15
C TYR A 220 -1.01 -2.39 -15.40
N GLU A 221 -1.34 -1.10 -15.27
CA GLU A 221 -2.71 -0.61 -15.50
C GLU A 221 -3.14 -0.76 -16.97
N ALA A 222 -2.26 -0.42 -17.92
CA ALA A 222 -2.53 -0.59 -19.35
C ALA A 222 -2.67 -2.06 -19.72
N PHE A 223 -1.81 -2.92 -19.19
CA PHE A 223 -1.89 -4.37 -19.39
C PHE A 223 -3.19 -4.95 -18.84
N ARG A 224 -3.58 -4.56 -17.64
CA ARG A 224 -4.83 -5.00 -17.01
C ARG A 224 -6.06 -4.53 -17.78
N LYS A 225 -6.04 -3.30 -18.30
CA LYS A 225 -7.11 -2.77 -19.17
C LYS A 225 -7.22 -3.60 -20.45
N HIS A 226 -6.10 -3.92 -21.10
CA HIS A 226 -6.05 -4.75 -22.29
C HIS A 226 -6.62 -6.17 -22.04
N ILE A 227 -6.26 -6.81 -20.92
CA ILE A 227 -6.88 -8.09 -20.52
C ILE A 227 -8.39 -7.95 -20.36
N GLY A 228 -8.85 -6.85 -19.75
CA GLY A 228 -10.29 -6.57 -19.61
C GLY A 228 -11.01 -6.40 -20.94
N GLU A 229 -10.38 -5.76 -21.91
CA GLU A 229 -10.89 -5.61 -23.29
C GLU A 229 -10.99 -6.98 -23.98
N LEU A 230 -9.93 -7.77 -23.97
CA LEU A 230 -9.92 -9.14 -24.52
C LEU A 230 -10.99 -10.01 -23.85
N ARG A 231 -11.14 -9.93 -22.55
CA ARG A 231 -12.17 -10.68 -21.82
C ARG A 231 -13.59 -10.28 -22.22
N ASN A 232 -13.84 -9.01 -22.48
CA ASN A 232 -15.17 -8.55 -22.91
C ASN A 232 -15.51 -9.02 -24.32
N GLU A 233 -14.53 -9.08 -25.23
CA GLU A 233 -14.70 -9.67 -26.56
C GLU A 233 -15.05 -11.17 -26.51
N PHE A 234 -14.54 -11.90 -25.50
CA PHE A 234 -14.88 -13.31 -25.26
C PHE A 234 -16.14 -13.52 -24.40
N LYS A 235 -16.67 -12.45 -23.73
CA LYS A 235 -17.72 -12.53 -22.72
C LYS A 235 -19.13 -12.16 -23.17
N GLU A 236 -19.46 -12.22 -24.42
CA GLU A 236 -20.91 -12.15 -24.77
C GLU A 236 -21.77 -13.28 -24.15
N LYS A 237 -21.18 -14.21 -23.38
CA LYS A 237 -21.88 -15.40 -22.90
C LYS A 237 -21.91 -15.71 -21.41
N GLU A 238 -21.17 -15.04 -20.51
CA GLU A 238 -21.27 -15.40 -19.09
C GLU A 238 -21.30 -14.20 -18.14
N ARG A 239 -22.46 -14.05 -17.47
CA ARG A 239 -22.70 -13.12 -16.38
C ARG A 239 -22.01 -13.59 -15.09
N PHE A 240 -21.29 -12.67 -14.47
CA PHE A 240 -20.91 -12.64 -13.06
C PHE A 240 -20.11 -13.84 -12.53
N VAL A 241 -18.78 -13.74 -12.54
CA VAL A 241 -17.91 -14.57 -11.72
C VAL A 241 -16.80 -13.71 -11.12
N PHE A 242 -16.49 -13.98 -9.84
CA PHE A 242 -15.35 -13.46 -9.11
C PHE A 242 -14.12 -13.30 -10.00
N SER A 243 -13.57 -12.13 -9.96
CA SER A 243 -12.55 -11.61 -10.87
C SER A 243 -11.24 -12.37 -10.74
N MET A 244 -11.00 -13.36 -11.49
CA MET A 244 -9.74 -13.95 -11.94
C MET A 244 -9.78 -15.48 -12.05
N LYS A 245 -10.70 -16.01 -12.85
CA LYS A 245 -10.37 -17.22 -13.59
C LYS A 245 -9.63 -16.79 -14.86
N LEU A 246 -8.32 -16.59 -14.72
CA LEU A 246 -7.38 -16.51 -15.85
C LEU A 246 -7.15 -17.88 -16.53
N ASP A 247 -7.94 -18.88 -16.15
CA ASP A 247 -7.74 -20.27 -16.53
C ASP A 247 -7.96 -20.55 -18.03
N HIS A 248 -8.58 -19.62 -18.77
CA HIS A 248 -8.81 -19.78 -20.20
C HIS A 248 -8.00 -18.85 -21.12
N ILE A 249 -7.35 -17.82 -20.57
CA ILE A 249 -6.47 -16.95 -21.35
C ILE A 249 -5.06 -17.10 -20.79
N SER A 250 -4.19 -17.78 -21.52
CA SER A 250 -2.78 -17.87 -21.13
C SER A 250 -2.21 -16.47 -20.97
N ILE A 251 -1.67 -16.16 -19.77
CA ILE A 251 -0.98 -14.89 -19.47
C ILE A 251 0.05 -14.57 -20.56
N LYS A 252 0.75 -15.61 -21.06
CA LYS A 252 1.74 -15.49 -22.14
C LYS A 252 1.11 -14.99 -23.45
N LYS A 253 -0.09 -15.47 -23.83
CA LYS A 253 -0.80 -14.98 -25.03
C LYS A 253 -1.23 -13.52 -24.86
N SER A 254 -1.76 -13.17 -23.69
CA SER A 254 -2.20 -11.79 -23.39
C SER A 254 -1.03 -10.81 -23.36
N LEU A 255 0.12 -11.22 -22.82
CA LEU A 255 1.35 -10.43 -22.84
C LEU A 255 1.87 -10.23 -24.25
N LYS A 256 1.85 -11.27 -25.10
CA LYS A 256 2.26 -11.16 -26.49
C LYS A 256 1.35 -10.20 -27.26
N ALA A 257 0.04 -10.32 -27.11
CA ALA A 257 -0.93 -9.43 -27.73
C ALA A 257 -0.77 -7.97 -27.25
N TYR A 258 -0.50 -7.76 -25.95
CA TYR A 258 -0.20 -6.46 -25.40
C TYR A 258 1.09 -5.87 -26.01
N PHE A 259 2.15 -6.66 -26.10
CA PHE A 259 3.41 -6.25 -26.71
C PHE A 259 3.23 -5.84 -28.18
N ASP A 260 2.53 -6.66 -28.96
CA ASP A 260 2.29 -6.39 -30.38
C ASP A 260 1.45 -5.12 -30.60
N LYS A 261 0.57 -4.77 -29.64
CA LYS A 261 -0.28 -3.57 -29.69
C LYS A 261 0.42 -2.26 -29.31
N TYR A 262 1.34 -2.29 -28.35
CA TYR A 262 1.89 -1.07 -27.72
C TYR A 262 3.38 -0.84 -27.94
N TYR A 263 4.12 -1.84 -28.46
CA TYR A 263 5.58 -1.78 -28.64
C TYR A 263 6.06 -2.15 -30.05
N LYS A 264 5.19 -2.61 -30.93
CA LYS A 264 5.39 -2.69 -32.39
C LYS A 264 4.61 -1.60 -33.11
#